data_eb8d80811d277ed21231ec36ea4b7bf0
#
_entry.id   eb8d80811d277ed21231ec36ea4b7bf0
#
_cell.length_a   1.000
_cell.length_b   1.000
_cell.length_c   1.000
_cell.angle_alpha   90.00
_cell.angle_beta   90.00
_cell.angle_gamma   90.00
#
_symmetry.space_group_name_H-M   'P 1'
#
loop_
_entity.id
_entity.type
_entity.pdbx_description
1 polymer ?
#
loop_
_entity_poly.entity_id
_entity_poly.type
_entity_poly.pdbx_seq_one_letter_code
_entity_poly.pdbx_strand_id
1 'polypeptide(L)'
;IDGQEASILTGISSLAMPGSQGHANSVNLTVNGLLSVANGGGIRSSTFATGHAGTITIIADEVFVNNQDANVFTGISSSAEAESQGHAGGVNINSTGLLSVLNGGEVRSSTFSLGNAGEVNIVANEVLVDREASAFPTGISSSALPNSQGNAGSVNITTEGLLSVLRGGTINSSTFALGSAGEVTIVASEVQINGQGSIRFTGIISSAESNSQGNAGSIAIHSREGI
;
A
#
# COMPACT_ATOMS: atom_id res chain seq x y z
N ILE A 1 -3.37 16.86 -2.11
CA ILE A 1 -3.50 16.67 -0.65
C ILE A 1 -2.10 16.78 -0.07
N ASP A 2 -1.79 17.89 0.57
CA ASP A 2 -0.47 18.18 1.11
C ASP A 2 -0.60 18.54 2.60
N GLY A 3 0.07 17.79 3.45
CA GLY A 3 -0.01 17.96 4.89
C GLY A 3 0.94 18.99 5.47
N GLN A 4 1.86 19.53 4.68
CA GLN A 4 2.87 20.56 5.05
C GLN A 4 2.94 20.90 6.53
N GLU A 5 3.94 20.40 7.25
CA GLU A 5 4.18 20.72 8.68
C GLU A 5 3.01 20.40 9.64
N ALA A 6 1.91 19.82 9.16
CA ALA A 6 0.83 19.39 10.03
C ALA A 6 1.31 18.24 10.93
N SER A 7 1.06 18.36 12.23
CA SER A 7 1.36 17.29 13.20
C SER A 7 0.32 16.17 13.18
N ILE A 8 -0.74 16.33 12.42
CA ILE A 8 -1.84 15.39 12.22
C ILE A 8 -2.10 15.15 10.75
N LEU A 9 -2.71 14.02 10.42
CA LEU A 9 -3.06 13.69 9.05
C LEU A 9 -3.96 14.75 8.42
N THR A 10 -3.55 15.21 7.24
CA THR A 10 -4.36 16.04 6.36
C THR A 10 -4.88 15.19 5.22
N GLY A 11 -6.18 15.15 4.96
CA GLY A 11 -6.63 14.32 3.86
C GLY A 11 -8.11 13.99 3.78
N ILE A 12 -8.40 12.92 3.06
CA ILE A 12 -9.74 12.36 2.85
C ILE A 12 -9.83 11.07 3.64
N SER A 13 -10.81 10.94 4.52
CA SER A 13 -10.96 9.73 5.31
C SER A 13 -12.39 9.31 5.55
N SER A 14 -12.63 8.00 5.46
CA SER A 14 -13.85 7.33 5.92
C SER A 14 -13.47 6.42 7.08
N LEU A 15 -14.01 6.66 8.28
CA LEU A 15 -13.54 6.00 9.50
C LEU A 15 -14.71 5.41 10.30
N ALA A 16 -14.59 4.15 10.70
CA ALA A 16 -15.40 3.56 11.75
C ALA A 16 -14.65 3.71 13.09
N MET A 17 -15.04 4.69 13.90
CA MET A 17 -14.35 5.06 15.14
C MET A 17 -14.57 4.04 16.27
N PRO A 18 -13.72 4.02 17.30
CA PRO A 18 -13.85 3.13 18.43
C PRO A 18 -15.25 3.18 19.07
N GLY A 19 -15.82 2.02 19.37
CA GLY A 19 -17.18 1.89 19.94
C GLY A 19 -18.32 1.97 18.93
N SER A 20 -18.05 2.29 17.66
CA SER A 20 -19.07 2.19 16.61
C SER A 20 -19.34 0.73 16.21
N GLN A 21 -20.54 0.46 15.67
CA GLN A 21 -20.90 -0.85 15.12
C GLN A 21 -20.99 -0.84 13.59
N GLY A 22 -20.91 0.36 13.00
CA GLY A 22 -20.97 0.55 11.55
C GLY A 22 -19.63 0.30 10.86
N HIS A 23 -19.69 0.23 9.55
CA HIS A 23 -18.51 0.13 8.67
C HIS A 23 -17.98 1.52 8.33
N ALA A 24 -16.66 1.63 8.12
CA ALA A 24 -16.16 2.67 7.27
C ALA A 24 -16.55 2.34 5.82
N ASN A 25 -16.98 3.33 5.07
CA ASN A 25 -17.41 3.11 3.69
C ASN A 25 -16.29 3.44 2.70
N SER A 26 -16.51 3.07 1.44
CA SER A 26 -15.56 3.27 0.36
C SER A 26 -15.27 4.75 0.12
N VAL A 27 -14.03 5.02 -0.29
CA VAL A 27 -13.58 6.33 -0.80
C VAL A 27 -13.35 6.18 -2.29
N ASN A 28 -14.10 6.93 -3.10
CA ASN A 28 -13.99 6.90 -4.54
C ASN A 28 -13.55 8.27 -5.04
N LEU A 29 -12.45 8.34 -5.77
CA LEU A 29 -11.89 9.55 -6.34
C LEU A 29 -11.71 9.38 -7.85
N THR A 30 -12.18 10.39 -8.60
CA THR A 30 -11.88 10.54 -10.02
C THR A 30 -11.25 11.91 -10.22
N VAL A 31 -10.04 11.94 -10.74
CA VAL A 31 -9.22 13.14 -10.92
C VAL A 31 -8.76 13.21 -12.38
N ASN A 32 -9.23 14.20 -13.12
CA ASN A 32 -8.69 14.48 -14.44
C ASN A 32 -7.38 15.25 -14.27
N GLY A 33 -6.26 14.56 -14.44
CA GLY A 33 -4.91 15.07 -14.20
C GLY A 33 -4.20 14.39 -13.02
N LEU A 34 -3.34 15.13 -12.34
CA LEU A 34 -2.51 14.63 -11.25
C LEU A 34 -3.25 14.58 -9.90
N LEU A 35 -3.28 13.40 -9.29
CA LEU A 35 -3.56 13.25 -7.87
C LEU A 35 -2.25 13.24 -7.09
N SER A 36 -1.99 14.30 -6.32
CA SER A 36 -0.82 14.39 -5.43
C SER A 36 -1.22 14.20 -3.97
N VAL A 37 -0.50 13.30 -3.28
CA VAL A 37 -0.61 13.01 -1.85
C VAL A 37 0.79 13.15 -1.25
N ALA A 38 1.02 14.21 -0.47
CA ALA A 38 2.37 14.58 -0.05
C ALA A 38 2.44 15.00 1.43
N ASN A 39 3.62 14.88 2.04
CA ASN A 39 4.04 15.50 3.30
C ASN A 39 3.03 15.36 4.44
N GLY A 40 2.60 14.15 4.77
CA GLY A 40 1.55 13.92 5.77
C GLY A 40 0.13 13.93 5.21
N GLY A 41 0.00 14.07 3.89
CA GLY A 41 -1.28 13.89 3.19
C GLY A 41 -1.73 12.45 3.19
N GLY A 42 -3.04 12.20 3.26
CA GLY A 42 -3.57 10.83 3.26
C GLY A 42 -4.96 10.68 2.66
N ILE A 43 -5.16 9.53 2.03
CA ILE A 43 -6.47 9.04 1.62
C ILE A 43 -6.69 7.74 2.36
N ARG A 44 -7.70 7.68 3.24
CA ARG A 44 -7.88 6.54 4.14
C ARG A 44 -9.30 6.03 4.18
N SER A 45 -9.41 4.71 4.31
CA SER A 45 -10.59 4.07 4.88
C SER A 45 -10.14 3.13 5.98
N SER A 46 -10.52 3.38 7.24
CA SER A 46 -10.04 2.58 8.37
C SER A 46 -11.16 2.23 9.33
N THR A 47 -11.04 1.04 9.92
CA THR A 47 -11.90 0.64 11.02
C THR A 47 -11.11 0.50 12.33
N PHE A 48 -11.62 1.10 13.40
CA PHE A 48 -11.20 0.94 14.79
C PHE A 48 -12.29 0.22 15.61
N ALA A 49 -13.22 -0.43 14.92
CA ALA A 49 -14.48 -0.93 15.48
C ALA A 49 -14.77 -2.37 15.05
N THR A 50 -16.01 -2.83 15.28
CA THR A 50 -16.44 -4.17 14.87
C THR A 50 -16.74 -4.28 13.38
N GLY A 51 -17.09 -3.16 12.73
CA GLY A 51 -17.36 -3.10 11.29
C GLY A 51 -16.08 -3.09 10.45
N HIS A 52 -16.23 -3.25 9.16
CA HIS A 52 -15.11 -3.30 8.20
C HIS A 52 -14.66 -1.91 7.76
N ALA A 53 -13.41 -1.79 7.34
CA ALA A 53 -12.96 -0.68 6.51
C ALA A 53 -13.52 -0.81 5.08
N GLY A 54 -13.58 0.30 4.34
CA GLY A 54 -14.07 0.33 2.97
C GLY A 54 -12.94 0.26 1.95
N THR A 55 -13.29 -0.02 0.71
CA THR A 55 -12.37 0.00 -0.42
C THR A 55 -12.08 1.45 -0.84
N ILE A 56 -10.83 1.73 -1.19
CA ILE A 56 -10.43 2.98 -1.82
C ILE A 56 -10.28 2.71 -3.32
N THR A 57 -10.96 3.51 -4.13
CA THR A 57 -10.86 3.44 -5.59
C THR A 57 -10.44 4.80 -6.15
N ILE A 58 -9.34 4.81 -6.89
CA ILE A 58 -8.78 6.02 -7.50
C ILE A 58 -8.69 5.82 -9.01
N ILE A 59 -9.21 6.78 -9.76
CA ILE A 59 -9.04 6.91 -11.20
C ILE A 59 -8.40 8.28 -11.43
N ALA A 60 -7.21 8.33 -12.05
CA ALA A 60 -6.48 9.57 -12.29
C ALA A 60 -5.63 9.46 -13.56
N ASP A 61 -5.19 10.58 -14.12
CA ASP A 61 -4.20 10.52 -15.20
C ASP A 61 -2.83 10.15 -14.63
N GLU A 62 -2.43 10.76 -13.50
CA GLU A 62 -1.21 10.45 -12.77
C GLU A 62 -1.47 10.40 -11.25
N VAL A 63 -0.72 9.57 -10.54
CA VAL A 63 -0.78 9.48 -9.08
C VAL A 63 0.62 9.65 -8.49
N PHE A 64 0.77 10.60 -7.59
CA PHE A 64 2.02 10.92 -6.92
C PHE A 64 1.86 10.84 -5.40
N VAL A 65 2.60 9.93 -4.77
CA VAL A 65 2.61 9.73 -3.31
C VAL A 65 4.04 9.95 -2.82
N ASN A 66 4.28 11.01 -2.05
CA ASN A 66 5.63 11.39 -1.65
C ASN A 66 5.66 11.95 -0.23
N ASN A 67 6.33 11.27 0.70
CA ASN A 67 6.40 11.72 2.09
C ASN A 67 7.45 12.80 2.33
N GLN A 68 8.51 12.85 1.55
CA GLN A 68 9.70 13.68 1.78
C GLN A 68 10.19 13.55 3.23
N ASP A 69 9.84 14.46 4.12
CA ASP A 69 10.36 14.50 5.51
C ASP A 69 9.25 14.55 6.58
N ALA A 70 7.98 14.28 6.22
CA ALA A 70 6.91 14.29 7.21
C ALA A 70 7.07 13.14 8.22
N ASN A 71 6.91 13.44 9.50
CA ASN A 71 6.95 12.46 10.60
C ASN A 71 5.62 11.71 10.80
N VAL A 72 4.70 11.86 9.87
CA VAL A 72 3.39 11.20 9.87
C VAL A 72 3.21 10.42 8.57
N PHE A 73 2.34 9.43 8.60
CA PHE A 73 2.01 8.63 7.42
C PHE A 73 1.60 9.52 6.24
N THR A 74 2.19 9.24 5.09
CA THR A 74 1.80 9.83 3.81
C THR A 74 1.38 8.73 2.86
N GLY A 75 0.16 8.79 2.34
CA GLY A 75 -0.23 7.79 1.37
C GLY A 75 -1.71 7.45 1.28
N ILE A 76 -1.96 6.29 0.66
CA ILE A 76 -3.29 5.74 0.40
C ILE A 76 -3.40 4.44 1.19
N SER A 77 -4.34 4.35 2.16
CA SER A 77 -4.40 3.21 3.07
C SER A 77 -5.82 2.79 3.40
N SER A 78 -6.13 1.51 3.21
CA SER A 78 -7.27 0.88 3.88
C SER A 78 -6.77 -0.02 5.00
N SER A 79 -7.27 0.17 6.24
CA SER A 79 -6.72 -0.53 7.40
C SER A 79 -7.78 -1.02 8.36
N ALA A 80 -7.57 -2.24 8.89
CA ALA A 80 -8.19 -2.72 10.12
C ALA A 80 -7.20 -2.44 11.26
N GLU A 81 -7.48 -1.40 12.04
CA GLU A 81 -6.60 -0.89 13.08
C GLU A 81 -6.62 -1.77 14.33
N ALA A 82 -5.69 -1.54 15.25
CA ALA A 82 -5.61 -2.31 16.49
C ALA A 82 -6.94 -2.33 17.27
N GLU A 83 -7.25 -3.47 17.89
CA GLU A 83 -8.49 -3.72 18.64
C GLU A 83 -9.78 -3.76 17.79
N SER A 84 -9.71 -3.53 16.48
CA SER A 84 -10.86 -3.74 15.59
C SER A 84 -11.15 -5.24 15.41
N GLN A 85 -12.35 -5.56 14.93
CA GLN A 85 -12.72 -6.95 14.60
C GLN A 85 -12.99 -7.13 13.10
N GLY A 86 -13.16 -6.02 12.39
CA GLY A 86 -13.44 -6.01 10.97
C GLY A 86 -12.24 -6.26 10.10
N HIS A 87 -12.47 -6.44 8.81
CA HIS A 87 -11.44 -6.54 7.79
C HIS A 87 -11.03 -5.15 7.29
N ALA A 88 -9.79 -5.03 6.82
CA ALA A 88 -9.42 -3.92 5.95
C ALA A 88 -10.13 -4.07 4.59
N GLY A 89 -10.31 -2.96 3.88
CA GLY A 89 -10.77 -2.96 2.50
C GLY A 89 -9.61 -3.01 1.51
N GLY A 90 -9.91 -3.14 0.23
CA GLY A 90 -8.91 -3.09 -0.83
C GLY A 90 -8.50 -1.65 -1.18
N VAL A 91 -7.41 -1.55 -1.94
CA VAL A 91 -6.98 -0.31 -2.60
C VAL A 91 -6.86 -0.58 -4.09
N ASN A 92 -7.65 0.13 -4.90
CA ASN A 92 -7.65 0.01 -6.35
C ASN A 92 -7.22 1.35 -6.95
N ILE A 93 -6.15 1.36 -7.74
CA ILE A 93 -5.65 2.53 -8.46
C ILE A 93 -5.63 2.22 -9.95
N ASN A 94 -6.28 3.07 -10.73
CA ASN A 94 -6.23 3.05 -12.18
C ASN A 94 -5.69 4.41 -12.66
N SER A 95 -4.47 4.41 -13.19
CA SER A 95 -3.80 5.59 -13.74
C SER A 95 -3.51 5.38 -15.23
N THR A 96 -3.82 6.36 -16.06
CA THR A 96 -3.45 6.29 -17.48
C THR A 96 -2.00 6.65 -17.74
N GLY A 97 -1.32 7.26 -16.77
CA GLY A 97 0.10 7.62 -16.78
C GLY A 97 0.89 6.94 -15.67
N LEU A 98 1.75 7.71 -15.02
CA LEU A 98 2.67 7.24 -14.00
C LEU A 98 2.02 7.18 -12.61
N LEU A 99 2.22 6.07 -11.90
CA LEU A 99 2.09 6.00 -10.46
C LEU A 99 3.48 6.08 -9.82
N SER A 100 3.74 7.12 -9.03
CA SER A 100 4.97 7.29 -8.26
C SER A 100 4.71 7.15 -6.76
N VAL A 101 5.49 6.30 -6.09
CA VAL A 101 5.48 6.13 -4.63
C VAL A 101 6.90 6.36 -4.12
N LEU A 102 7.13 7.50 -3.48
CA LEU A 102 8.46 8.04 -3.22
C LEU A 102 8.70 8.38 -1.75
N ASN A 103 9.96 8.30 -1.31
CA ASN A 103 10.49 8.94 -0.09
C ASN A 103 9.66 8.71 1.18
N GLY A 104 9.23 7.50 1.46
CA GLY A 104 8.38 7.20 2.62
C GLY A 104 6.88 7.25 2.33
N GLY A 105 6.50 7.46 1.07
CA GLY A 105 5.12 7.30 0.62
C GLY A 105 4.69 5.84 0.60
N GLU A 106 3.42 5.57 0.91
CA GLU A 106 2.88 4.21 0.93
C GLU A 106 1.51 4.11 0.25
N VAL A 107 1.31 3.03 -0.51
CA VAL A 107 0.00 2.55 -0.96
C VAL A 107 -0.23 1.19 -0.32
N ARG A 108 -1.22 1.06 0.58
CA ARG A 108 -1.34 -0.17 1.35
C ARG A 108 -2.75 -0.58 1.74
N SER A 109 -2.92 -1.89 1.95
CA SER A 109 -3.96 -2.44 2.80
C SER A 109 -3.33 -3.20 3.96
N SER A 110 -3.78 -2.99 5.19
CA SER A 110 -3.14 -3.60 6.35
C SER A 110 -4.13 -4.03 7.42
N THR A 111 -3.82 -5.13 8.09
CA THR A 111 -4.52 -5.49 9.32
C THR A 111 -3.58 -5.50 10.52
N PHE A 112 -4.02 -4.88 11.62
CA PHE A 112 -3.40 -4.89 12.94
C PHE A 112 -4.25 -5.69 13.94
N SER A 113 -5.27 -6.42 13.46
CA SER A 113 -6.30 -6.98 14.31
C SER A 113 -6.76 -8.37 13.86
N LEU A 114 -8.00 -8.75 14.20
CA LEU A 114 -8.55 -10.09 13.94
C LEU A 114 -8.88 -10.33 12.46
N GLY A 115 -9.30 -9.27 11.75
CA GLY A 115 -9.70 -9.36 10.35
C GLY A 115 -8.52 -9.42 9.38
N ASN A 116 -8.79 -9.74 8.13
CA ASN A 116 -7.79 -9.80 7.07
C ASN A 116 -7.46 -8.40 6.53
N ALA A 117 -6.26 -8.24 5.98
CA ALA A 117 -5.97 -7.16 5.04
C ALA A 117 -6.73 -7.39 3.72
N GLY A 118 -6.90 -6.32 2.93
CA GLY A 118 -7.51 -6.38 1.61
C GLY A 118 -6.46 -6.45 0.51
N GLU A 119 -6.92 -6.59 -0.72
CA GLU A 119 -6.05 -6.61 -1.90
C GLU A 119 -5.62 -5.19 -2.29
N VAL A 120 -4.43 -5.08 -2.89
CA VAL A 120 -3.96 -3.86 -3.56
C VAL A 120 -3.85 -4.15 -5.05
N ASN A 121 -4.67 -3.48 -5.85
CA ASN A 121 -4.74 -3.66 -7.29
C ASN A 121 -4.35 -2.35 -7.99
N ILE A 122 -3.35 -2.39 -8.84
CA ILE A 122 -2.84 -1.24 -9.57
C ILE A 122 -2.82 -1.55 -11.05
N VAL A 123 -3.41 -0.65 -11.83
CA VAL A 123 -3.27 -0.57 -13.27
C VAL A 123 -2.71 0.82 -13.58
N ALA A 124 -1.56 0.89 -14.24
CA ALA A 124 -0.91 2.16 -14.61
C ALA A 124 -0.14 1.99 -15.92
N ASN A 125 0.19 3.08 -16.60
CA ASN A 125 1.12 2.98 -17.73
C ASN A 125 2.52 2.64 -17.26
N GLU A 126 2.99 3.32 -16.20
CA GLU A 126 4.27 3.06 -15.54
C GLU A 126 4.11 3.09 -14.02
N VAL A 127 4.97 2.36 -13.31
CA VAL A 127 5.01 2.36 -11.83
C VAL A 127 6.43 2.58 -11.35
N LEU A 128 6.62 3.56 -10.47
CA LEU A 128 7.89 3.86 -9.80
C LEU A 128 7.72 3.76 -8.28
N VAL A 129 8.52 2.90 -7.64
CA VAL A 129 8.63 2.80 -6.18
C VAL A 129 10.07 3.09 -5.80
N ASP A 130 10.34 4.22 -5.17
CA ASP A 130 11.69 4.68 -4.88
C ASP A 130 11.80 5.30 -3.50
N ARG A 131 12.58 4.67 -2.63
CA ARG A 131 12.75 5.14 -1.25
C ARG A 131 13.78 6.25 -1.13
N GLU A 132 14.75 6.32 -2.04
CA GLU A 132 15.92 7.18 -1.92
C GLU A 132 16.62 7.04 -0.56
N ALA A 133 16.73 8.12 0.20
CA ALA A 133 17.35 8.14 1.53
C ALA A 133 16.32 8.23 2.67
N SER A 134 15.03 8.07 2.40
CA SER A 134 13.99 8.21 3.41
C SER A 134 14.20 7.26 4.59
N ALA A 135 13.98 7.76 5.81
CA ALA A 135 13.96 6.95 7.02
C ALA A 135 12.72 6.02 7.06
N PHE A 136 11.64 6.42 6.39
CA PHE A 136 10.37 5.70 6.40
C PHE A 136 10.29 4.63 5.32
N PRO A 137 9.52 3.55 5.52
CA PRO A 137 9.21 2.59 4.47
C PRO A 137 8.59 3.28 3.26
N THR A 138 8.93 2.80 2.07
CA THR A 138 8.35 3.26 0.81
C THR A 138 7.89 2.06 0.03
N GLY A 139 6.61 2.03 -0.35
CA GLY A 139 6.17 0.87 -1.09
C GLY A 139 4.68 0.73 -1.32
N ILE A 140 4.39 -0.39 -1.98
CA ILE A 140 3.05 -0.87 -2.28
C ILE A 140 2.88 -2.20 -1.54
N SER A 141 1.87 -2.31 -0.65
CA SER A 141 1.80 -3.48 0.21
C SER A 141 0.40 -3.93 0.61
N SER A 142 0.28 -5.23 0.85
CA SER A 142 -0.78 -5.78 1.71
C SER A 142 -0.14 -6.58 2.83
N SER A 143 -0.47 -6.27 4.10
CA SER A 143 0.25 -6.87 5.22
C SER A 143 -0.63 -7.22 6.41
N ALA A 144 -0.39 -8.40 6.98
CA ALA A 144 -0.86 -8.79 8.30
C ALA A 144 0.24 -8.44 9.33
N LEU A 145 0.04 -7.35 10.07
CA LEU A 145 1.06 -6.74 10.93
C LEU A 145 1.15 -7.43 12.31
N PRO A 146 2.18 -7.15 13.11
CA PRO A 146 2.38 -7.83 14.40
C PRO A 146 1.14 -7.76 15.29
N ASN A 147 0.85 -8.86 15.99
CA ASN A 147 -0.30 -9.07 16.85
C ASN A 147 -1.65 -9.23 16.11
N SER A 148 -1.69 -9.19 14.79
CA SER A 148 -2.89 -9.53 14.06
C SER A 148 -3.13 -11.05 13.99
N GLN A 149 -4.35 -11.46 13.62
CA GLN A 149 -4.69 -12.88 13.43
C GLN A 149 -5.10 -13.18 11.97
N GLY A 150 -5.45 -12.14 11.22
CA GLY A 150 -5.88 -12.26 9.84
C GLY A 150 -4.74 -12.48 8.85
N ASN A 151 -5.11 -12.77 7.62
CA ASN A 151 -4.18 -12.91 6.51
C ASN A 151 -3.86 -11.56 5.89
N ALA A 152 -2.68 -11.45 5.27
CA ALA A 152 -2.44 -10.42 4.27
C ALA A 152 -3.28 -10.69 3.00
N GLY A 153 -3.52 -9.66 2.21
CA GLY A 153 -4.13 -9.79 0.89
C GLY A 153 -3.08 -9.85 -0.21
N SER A 154 -3.51 -10.04 -1.44
CA SER A 154 -2.64 -10.03 -2.61
C SER A 154 -2.28 -8.63 -3.05
N VAL A 155 -1.14 -8.50 -3.76
CA VAL A 155 -0.74 -7.28 -4.46
C VAL A 155 -0.64 -7.59 -5.95
N ASN A 156 -1.46 -6.94 -6.75
CA ASN A 156 -1.52 -7.15 -8.19
C ASN A 156 -1.18 -5.84 -8.90
N ILE A 157 -0.17 -5.84 -9.73
CA ILE A 157 0.26 -4.68 -10.52
C ILE A 157 0.29 -5.06 -12.00
N THR A 158 -0.43 -4.29 -12.81
CA THR A 158 -0.39 -4.38 -14.26
C THR A 158 0.05 -3.06 -14.83
N THR A 159 1.13 -3.05 -15.62
CA THR A 159 1.63 -1.88 -16.33
C THR A 159 1.92 -2.22 -17.79
N GLU A 160 1.62 -1.28 -18.69
CA GLU A 160 1.95 -1.41 -20.10
C GLU A 160 3.42 -1.10 -20.37
N GLY A 161 4.06 -0.30 -19.53
CA GLY A 161 5.45 0.12 -19.61
C GLY A 161 6.31 -0.48 -18.51
N LEU A 162 7.17 0.36 -17.93
CA LEU A 162 8.18 0.00 -16.95
C LEU A 162 7.61 -0.03 -15.52
N LEU A 163 7.95 -1.11 -14.80
CA LEU A 163 7.88 -1.15 -13.34
C LEU A 163 9.29 -0.97 -12.77
N SER A 164 9.53 0.10 -12.03
CA SER A 164 10.80 0.36 -11.35
C SER A 164 10.66 0.25 -9.83
N VAL A 165 11.52 -0.55 -9.19
CA VAL A 165 11.64 -0.65 -7.73
C VAL A 165 13.08 -0.31 -7.36
N LEU A 166 13.28 0.85 -6.73
CA LEU A 166 14.60 1.45 -6.58
C LEU A 166 14.94 1.76 -5.13
N ARG A 167 16.22 1.74 -4.80
CA ARG A 167 16.86 2.33 -3.61
C ARG A 167 16.14 2.07 -2.27
N GLY A 168 15.70 0.85 -2.02
CA GLY A 168 15.00 0.47 -0.79
C GLY A 168 13.47 0.53 -0.90
N GLY A 169 12.93 0.81 -2.08
CA GLY A 169 11.52 0.65 -2.39
C GLY A 169 11.11 -0.82 -2.36
N THR A 170 9.86 -1.10 -1.98
CA THR A 170 9.35 -2.48 -1.90
C THR A 170 7.93 -2.62 -2.44
N ILE A 171 7.66 -3.77 -3.06
CA ILE A 171 6.31 -4.25 -3.34
C ILE A 171 6.16 -5.55 -2.57
N ASN A 172 5.20 -5.61 -1.63
CA ASN A 172 5.14 -6.76 -0.76
C ASN A 172 3.75 -7.22 -0.37
N SER A 173 3.63 -8.54 -0.14
CA SER A 173 2.60 -9.12 0.70
C SER A 173 3.27 -9.91 1.81
N SER A 174 3.08 -9.51 3.06
CA SER A 174 3.82 -10.12 4.17
C SER A 174 2.95 -10.35 5.39
N THR A 175 3.26 -11.45 6.10
CA THR A 175 2.66 -11.70 7.40
C THR A 175 3.71 -11.66 8.52
N PHE A 176 3.39 -10.93 9.58
CA PHE A 176 4.11 -10.89 10.86
C PHE A 176 3.29 -11.56 11.98
N ALA A 177 2.24 -12.32 11.61
CA ALA A 177 1.14 -12.70 12.46
C ALA A 177 0.78 -14.18 12.34
N LEU A 178 -0.42 -14.56 12.80
CA LEU A 178 -0.91 -15.93 12.75
C LEU A 178 -1.36 -16.33 11.33
N GLY A 179 -1.90 -15.39 10.55
CA GLY A 179 -2.37 -15.63 9.19
C GLY A 179 -1.23 -15.69 8.16
N SER A 180 -1.56 -16.06 6.95
CA SER A 180 -0.61 -16.19 5.83
C SER A 180 -0.44 -14.89 5.06
N ALA A 181 0.69 -14.75 4.37
CA ALA A 181 0.89 -13.74 3.34
C ALA A 181 0.06 -14.07 2.09
N GLY A 182 -0.18 -13.06 1.25
CA GLY A 182 -0.85 -13.21 -0.03
C GLY A 182 0.14 -13.32 -1.20
N GLU A 183 -0.40 -13.45 -2.38
CA GLU A 183 0.36 -13.50 -3.62
C GLU A 183 0.77 -12.10 -4.07
N VAL A 184 1.93 -11.98 -4.73
CA VAL A 184 2.34 -10.78 -5.47
C VAL A 184 2.40 -11.14 -6.95
N THR A 185 1.54 -10.51 -7.76
CA THR A 185 1.48 -10.73 -9.20
C THR A 185 1.84 -9.44 -9.94
N ILE A 186 2.82 -9.52 -10.82
CA ILE A 186 3.29 -8.42 -11.66
C ILE A 186 3.13 -8.79 -13.13
N VAL A 187 2.50 -7.91 -13.89
CA VAL A 187 2.47 -7.95 -15.35
C VAL A 187 2.99 -6.63 -15.88
N ALA A 188 4.11 -6.63 -16.60
CA ALA A 188 4.76 -5.41 -17.09
C ALA A 188 5.42 -5.63 -18.48
N SER A 189 5.73 -4.57 -19.21
CA SER A 189 6.65 -4.70 -20.36
C SER A 189 8.08 -4.96 -19.87
N GLU A 190 8.53 -4.18 -18.91
CA GLU A 190 9.86 -4.30 -18.31
C GLU A 190 9.78 -4.17 -16.79
N VAL A 191 10.62 -4.91 -16.05
CA VAL A 191 10.75 -4.81 -14.60
C VAL A 191 12.19 -4.47 -14.25
N GLN A 192 12.40 -3.35 -13.58
CA GLN A 192 13.69 -2.92 -13.08
C GLN A 192 13.72 -2.96 -11.55
N ILE A 193 14.65 -3.70 -10.97
CA ILE A 193 14.90 -3.71 -9.53
C ILE A 193 16.36 -3.28 -9.32
N ASN A 194 16.57 -2.13 -8.65
CA ASN A 194 17.90 -1.60 -8.43
C ASN A 194 18.07 -1.03 -7.01
N GLY A 195 18.80 -1.75 -6.19
CA GLY A 195 19.12 -1.38 -4.81
C GLY A 195 20.37 -0.52 -4.64
N GLN A 196 20.98 0.00 -5.72
CA GLN A 196 22.24 0.75 -5.66
C GLN A 196 22.13 1.94 -4.68
N GLY A 197 23.07 2.01 -3.75
CA GLY A 197 23.10 3.06 -2.72
C GLY A 197 22.18 2.84 -1.52
N SER A 198 21.34 1.81 -1.54
CA SER A 198 20.46 1.50 -0.40
C SER A 198 21.12 0.53 0.57
N ILE A 199 20.97 0.81 1.88
CA ILE A 199 21.27 -0.14 2.96
C ILE A 199 20.06 -1.01 3.33
N ARG A 200 18.94 -0.82 2.64
CA ARG A 200 17.69 -1.53 2.85
C ARG A 200 17.42 -2.49 1.70
N PHE A 201 16.64 -3.52 1.96
CA PHE A 201 16.18 -4.40 0.90
C PHE A 201 15.41 -3.60 -0.15
N THR A 202 15.66 -3.90 -1.41
CA THR A 202 14.94 -3.35 -2.57
C THR A 202 14.36 -4.50 -3.35
N GLY A 203 13.06 -4.50 -3.62
CA GLY A 203 12.48 -5.56 -4.42
C GLY A 203 11.04 -5.93 -4.14
N ILE A 204 10.68 -7.11 -4.65
CA ILE A 204 9.35 -7.69 -4.56
C ILE A 204 9.40 -8.85 -3.57
N ILE A 205 8.47 -8.90 -2.60
CA ILE A 205 8.51 -9.84 -1.48
C ILE A 205 7.12 -10.44 -1.26
N SER A 206 7.08 -11.74 -1.00
CA SER A 206 6.00 -12.35 -0.22
C SER A 206 6.64 -13.17 0.88
N SER A 207 6.40 -12.81 2.13
CA SER A 207 7.11 -13.41 3.26
C SER A 207 6.23 -13.74 4.45
N ALA A 208 6.60 -14.83 5.11
CA ALA A 208 6.21 -15.12 6.46
C ALA A 208 7.38 -14.72 7.37
N GLU A 209 7.22 -13.64 8.12
CA GLU A 209 8.27 -13.01 8.92
C GLU A 209 8.54 -13.78 10.22
N SER A 210 9.62 -13.41 10.92
CA SER A 210 10.00 -14.07 12.16
C SER A 210 8.86 -14.08 13.18
N ASN A 211 8.61 -15.24 13.78
CA ASN A 211 7.53 -15.53 14.72
C ASN A 211 6.11 -15.54 14.13
N SER A 212 5.94 -15.39 12.83
CA SER A 212 4.65 -15.65 12.18
C SER A 212 4.36 -17.17 12.18
N GLN A 213 3.07 -17.55 12.08
CA GLN A 213 2.67 -18.96 12.02
C GLN A 213 2.10 -19.34 10.64
N GLY A 214 1.73 -18.35 9.83
CA GLY A 214 1.24 -18.57 8.48
C GLY A 214 2.34 -18.79 7.46
N ASN A 215 1.93 -19.08 6.25
CA ASN A 215 2.84 -19.30 5.13
C ASN A 215 3.15 -18.01 4.37
N ALA A 216 4.31 -17.95 3.74
CA ALA A 216 4.55 -16.99 2.66
C ALA A 216 3.62 -17.31 1.47
N GLY A 217 3.32 -16.31 0.65
CA GLY A 217 2.61 -16.51 -0.60
C GLY A 217 3.56 -16.70 -1.77
N SER A 218 3.00 -16.77 -2.97
CA SER A 218 3.76 -16.86 -4.22
C SER A 218 4.09 -15.48 -4.77
N ILE A 219 5.10 -15.43 -5.64
CA ILE A 219 5.43 -14.29 -6.48
C ILE A 219 5.38 -14.74 -7.93
N ALA A 220 4.58 -14.09 -8.76
CA ALA A 220 4.50 -14.31 -10.19
C ALA A 220 4.83 -13.01 -10.93
N ILE A 221 5.85 -13.04 -11.78
CA ILE A 221 6.26 -11.90 -12.59
C ILE A 221 6.21 -12.31 -14.05
N HIS A 222 5.43 -11.59 -14.83
CA HIS A 222 5.29 -11.73 -16.28
C HIS A 222 5.81 -10.45 -16.94
N SER A 223 7.03 -10.50 -17.47
CA SER A 223 7.65 -9.42 -18.22
C SER A 223 7.79 -9.82 -19.69
N ARG A 224 7.60 -8.86 -20.59
CA ARG A 224 7.71 -9.10 -22.06
C ARG A 224 9.12 -8.84 -22.57
N GLU A 225 9.84 -7.89 -21.97
CA GLU A 225 11.13 -7.40 -22.48
C GLU A 225 12.31 -7.71 -21.56
N GLY A 226 12.08 -7.91 -20.26
CA GLY A 226 13.18 -8.25 -19.33
C GLY A 226 12.85 -7.99 -17.87
N ILE A 227 13.76 -8.49 -17.03
CA ILE A 227 13.76 -8.28 -15.57
C ILE A 227 15.18 -7.87 -15.15
#